data_58e49ac2e877f3d942032bfc10e4d3cd
#
_entry.id   58e49ac2e877f3d942032bfc10e4d3cd
#
_cell.length_a   1.000
_cell.length_b   1.000
_cell.length_c   1.000
_cell.angle_alpha   90.00
_cell.angle_beta   90.00
_cell.angle_gamma   90.00
#
_symmetry.space_group_name_H-M   'P 1'
#
loop_
_entity.id
_entity.type
_entity.pdbx_description
1 polymer ?
#
loop_
_entity_poly.entity_id
_entity_poly.type
_entity_poly.pdbx_seq_one_letter_code
_entity_poly.pdbx_strand_id
1 'polypeptide(L)'
;ALTKLNDEVNFIQDGNCLNLIVNNTTHEPINSEYIKTINKPFLIPLAQKYCRNEYTENHFYVNYLRHEELADFFAFLKAHDCYDNSRIIIVSDHGRPDIKTTGMMFLSDFKQTTFEPERYIPLMMVKDFYSDCALKKDDAFMTLADTPILVTEGLETELQINPFSGKTFKETQDKT
;
A
#
# COMPACT_ATOMS: atom_id res chain seq x y z
N ALA A 1 9.85 -11.90 6.01
CA ALA A 1 9.98 -10.63 5.32
C ALA A 1 9.95 -9.45 6.29
N LEU A 2 8.80 -8.81 6.52
CA LEU A 2 8.72 -7.65 7.43
C LEU A 2 9.13 -7.98 8.88
N THR A 3 8.88 -9.19 9.34
CA THR A 3 9.26 -9.67 10.68
C THR A 3 10.75 -9.58 11.01
N LYS A 4 11.61 -9.59 10.00
CA LYS A 4 13.06 -9.44 10.18
C LYS A 4 13.54 -7.99 10.05
N LEU A 5 12.65 -7.10 9.66
CA LEU A 5 13.03 -5.71 9.41
C LEU A 5 13.51 -5.03 10.69
N ASN A 6 12.89 -5.35 11.82
CA ASN A 6 13.30 -4.82 13.14
C ASN A 6 14.73 -5.21 13.53
N ASP A 7 15.23 -6.35 13.05
CA ASP A 7 16.58 -6.83 13.35
C ASP A 7 17.64 -6.19 12.43
N GLU A 8 17.20 -5.65 11.29
CA GLU A 8 18.10 -5.13 10.24
C GLU A 8 18.18 -3.59 10.21
N VAL A 9 17.24 -2.90 10.87
CA VAL A 9 17.21 -1.44 10.91
C VAL A 9 18.30 -0.91 11.84
N ASN A 10 19.11 0.00 11.30
CA ASN A 10 20.13 0.73 12.07
C ASN A 10 19.73 2.20 12.19
N PHE A 11 19.68 2.71 13.43
CA PHE A 11 19.32 4.09 13.75
C PHE A 11 20.54 5.03 13.92
N ILE A 12 21.73 4.57 13.60
CA ILE A 12 22.99 5.31 13.83
C ILE A 12 23.40 6.09 12.57
N GLN A 13 22.47 6.83 11.96
CA GLN A 13 22.83 7.68 10.83
C GLN A 13 22.48 9.14 11.12
N ASP A 14 23.49 10.00 10.98
CA ASP A 14 23.28 11.44 10.91
C ASP A 14 22.80 11.81 9.50
N GLY A 15 21.67 12.51 9.40
CA GLY A 15 21.12 13.03 8.16
C GLY A 15 19.90 12.26 7.62
N ASN A 16 19.41 12.73 6.49
CA ASN A 16 18.23 12.15 5.85
C ASN A 16 18.55 10.80 5.22
N CYS A 17 17.65 9.83 5.37
CA CYS A 17 17.77 8.49 4.82
C CYS A 17 16.51 8.13 4.03
N LEU A 18 16.68 7.58 2.84
CA LEU A 18 15.61 6.96 2.06
C LEU A 18 15.76 5.44 2.10
N ASN A 19 14.77 4.75 2.65
CA ASN A 19 14.70 3.30 2.66
C ASN A 19 13.63 2.83 1.68
N LEU A 20 14.01 2.01 0.70
CA LEU A 20 13.09 1.34 -0.21
C LEU A 20 12.92 -0.12 0.21
N ILE A 21 11.72 -0.47 0.67
CA ILE A 21 11.39 -1.82 1.14
C ILE A 21 10.43 -2.46 0.15
N VAL A 22 10.85 -3.57 -0.47
CA VAL A 22 10.04 -4.34 -1.40
C VAL A 22 9.53 -5.61 -0.72
N ASN A 23 8.21 -5.81 -0.69
CA ASN A 23 7.58 -6.98 -0.10
C ASN A 23 6.78 -7.77 -1.15
N ASN A 24 7.30 -8.93 -1.52
CA ASN A 24 6.68 -9.84 -2.49
C ASN A 24 5.85 -10.96 -1.84
N THR A 25 5.60 -10.92 -0.53
CA THR A 25 4.92 -12.01 0.17
C THR A 25 3.42 -12.10 -0.13
N THR A 26 2.84 -11.06 -0.70
CA THR A 26 1.46 -11.04 -1.18
C THR A 26 1.32 -11.46 -2.63
N HIS A 27 2.46 -11.69 -3.33
CA HIS A 27 2.51 -12.17 -4.70
C HIS A 27 2.34 -13.70 -4.75
N GLU A 28 1.82 -14.22 -5.85
CA GLU A 28 1.67 -15.65 -6.10
C GLU A 28 3.02 -16.37 -6.33
N PRO A 29 3.10 -17.66 -6.03
CA PRO A 29 2.08 -18.51 -5.41
C PRO A 29 1.97 -18.27 -3.90
N ILE A 30 0.74 -18.14 -3.42
CA ILE A 30 0.48 -18.01 -1.99
C ILE A 30 0.63 -19.38 -1.32
N ASN A 31 1.40 -19.42 -0.25
CA ASN A 31 1.58 -20.66 0.52
C ASN A 31 0.31 -20.96 1.35
N SER A 32 -0.50 -21.89 0.85
CA SER A 32 -1.75 -22.29 1.51
C SER A 32 -1.52 -22.96 2.87
N GLU A 33 -0.39 -23.63 3.08
CA GLU A 33 -0.05 -24.21 4.39
C GLU A 33 0.16 -23.13 5.44
N TYR A 34 0.78 -22.02 5.05
CA TYR A 34 0.93 -20.87 5.93
C TYR A 34 -0.41 -20.27 6.33
N ILE A 35 -1.36 -20.19 5.40
CA ILE A 35 -2.71 -19.67 5.65
C ILE A 35 -3.44 -20.55 6.68
N LYS A 36 -3.30 -21.88 6.61
CA LYS A 36 -3.90 -22.80 7.59
C LYS A 36 -3.41 -22.58 9.02
N THR A 37 -2.25 -21.95 9.19
CA THR A 37 -1.74 -21.59 10.53
C THR A 37 -2.40 -20.35 11.10
N ILE A 38 -3.18 -19.62 10.31
CA ILE A 38 -3.83 -18.38 10.74
C ILE A 38 -5.05 -18.72 11.60
N ASN A 39 -4.89 -18.60 12.90
CA ASN A 39 -6.00 -18.77 13.84
C ASN A 39 -6.67 -17.42 14.16
N LYS A 40 -7.43 -16.88 13.18
CA LYS A 40 -8.12 -15.59 13.31
C LYS A 40 -9.60 -15.75 12.90
N PRO A 41 -10.44 -16.37 13.76
CA PRO A 41 -11.83 -16.67 13.41
C PRO A 41 -12.66 -15.45 12.98
N PHE A 42 -12.31 -14.25 13.48
CA PHE A 42 -13.02 -13.02 13.14
C PHE A 42 -12.83 -12.57 11.68
N LEU A 43 -11.78 -13.06 11.00
CA LEU A 43 -11.56 -12.78 9.58
C LEU A 43 -12.49 -13.57 8.66
N ILE A 44 -13.00 -14.72 9.12
CA ILE A 44 -13.83 -15.61 8.29
C ILE A 44 -15.09 -14.89 7.77
N PRO A 45 -15.89 -14.21 8.60
CA PRO A 45 -17.07 -13.49 8.10
C PRO A 45 -16.70 -12.36 7.14
N LEU A 46 -15.56 -11.69 7.35
CA LEU A 46 -15.08 -10.63 6.47
C LEU A 46 -14.63 -11.19 5.11
N ALA A 47 -13.86 -12.27 5.10
CA ALA A 47 -13.46 -12.94 3.88
C ALA A 47 -14.67 -13.41 3.08
N GLN A 48 -15.62 -14.10 3.72
CA GLN A 48 -16.87 -14.56 3.08
C GLN A 48 -17.71 -13.42 2.52
N LYS A 49 -17.70 -12.26 3.18
CA LYS A 49 -18.43 -11.07 2.70
C LYS A 49 -17.80 -10.46 1.46
N TYR A 50 -16.47 -10.36 1.41
CA TYR A 50 -15.78 -9.56 0.40
C TYR A 50 -15.10 -10.41 -0.69
N CYS A 51 -14.72 -11.64 -0.40
CA CYS A 51 -13.99 -12.48 -1.35
C CYS A 51 -14.94 -13.31 -2.22
N ARG A 52 -14.50 -13.62 -3.45
CA ARG A 52 -15.32 -14.36 -4.44
C ARG A 52 -15.22 -15.87 -4.28
N ASN A 53 -14.08 -16.35 -3.82
CA ASN A 53 -13.76 -17.78 -3.71
C ASN A 53 -12.57 -17.99 -2.77
N GLU A 54 -12.21 -19.24 -2.51
CA GLU A 54 -11.10 -19.62 -1.64
C GLU A 54 -9.76 -18.97 -2.04
N TYR A 55 -9.52 -18.84 -3.33
CA TYR A 55 -8.29 -18.22 -3.82
C TYR A 55 -8.20 -16.74 -3.39
N THR A 56 -9.29 -16.00 -3.52
CA THR A 56 -9.36 -14.60 -3.09
C THR A 56 -9.37 -14.44 -1.58
N GLU A 57 -9.94 -15.41 -0.85
CA GLU A 57 -9.85 -15.48 0.61
C GLU A 57 -8.40 -15.65 1.07
N ASN A 58 -7.63 -16.51 0.40
CA ASN A 58 -6.22 -16.72 0.71
C ASN A 58 -5.41 -15.41 0.56
N HIS A 59 -5.66 -14.65 -0.51
CA HIS A 59 -5.05 -13.33 -0.68
C HIS A 59 -5.46 -12.35 0.42
N PHE A 60 -6.75 -12.35 0.80
CA PHE A 60 -7.25 -11.52 1.89
C PHE A 60 -6.51 -11.81 3.20
N TYR A 61 -6.37 -13.10 3.57
CA TYR A 61 -5.68 -13.50 4.79
C TYR A 61 -4.20 -13.11 4.78
N VAL A 62 -3.50 -13.33 3.67
CA VAL A 62 -2.09 -12.95 3.55
C VAL A 62 -1.90 -11.45 3.65
N ASN A 63 -2.73 -10.66 2.98
CA ASN A 63 -2.67 -9.20 3.08
C ASN A 63 -2.94 -8.72 4.51
N TYR A 64 -3.93 -9.30 5.18
CA TYR A 64 -4.20 -8.97 6.58
C TYR A 64 -2.96 -9.18 7.46
N LEU A 65 -2.31 -10.34 7.36
CA LEU A 65 -1.09 -10.62 8.13
C LEU A 65 0.05 -9.66 7.83
N ARG A 66 0.20 -9.25 6.55
CA ARG A 66 1.23 -8.25 6.20
C ARG A 66 0.93 -6.90 6.82
N HIS A 67 -0.33 -6.53 6.95
CA HIS A 67 -0.70 -5.30 7.67
C HIS A 67 -0.43 -5.40 9.19
N GLU A 68 -0.61 -6.56 9.79
CA GLU A 68 -0.20 -6.77 11.20
C GLU A 68 1.32 -6.61 11.36
N GLU A 69 2.12 -7.27 10.51
CA GLU A 69 3.59 -7.11 10.55
C GLU A 69 4.03 -5.66 10.31
N LEU A 70 3.31 -4.93 9.46
CA LEU A 70 3.57 -3.51 9.25
C LEU A 70 3.23 -2.68 10.48
N ALA A 71 2.14 -3.01 11.17
CA ALA A 71 1.78 -2.36 12.43
C ALA A 71 2.83 -2.61 13.53
N ASP A 72 3.37 -3.84 13.60
CA ASP A 72 4.47 -4.18 14.51
C ASP A 72 5.74 -3.36 14.18
N PHE A 73 6.05 -3.20 12.89
CA PHE A 73 7.14 -2.35 12.47
C PHE A 73 6.93 -0.88 12.84
N PHE A 74 5.71 -0.36 12.70
CA PHE A 74 5.40 1.00 13.15
C PHE A 74 5.53 1.15 14.67
N ALA A 75 5.11 0.14 15.43
CA ALA A 75 5.32 0.14 16.88
C ALA A 75 6.82 0.14 17.23
N PHE A 76 7.63 -0.60 16.49
CA PHE A 76 9.08 -0.60 16.63
C PHE A 76 9.67 0.79 16.31
N LEU A 77 9.28 1.45 15.22
CA LEU A 77 9.73 2.81 14.90
C LEU A 77 9.34 3.82 15.99
N LYS A 78 8.13 3.68 16.56
CA LYS A 78 7.67 4.53 17.69
C LYS A 78 8.51 4.32 18.94
N ALA A 79 8.87 3.09 19.25
CA ALA A 79 9.70 2.75 20.40
C ALA A 79 11.15 3.30 20.29
N HIS A 80 11.58 3.68 19.09
CA HIS A 80 12.89 4.24 18.80
C HIS A 80 12.85 5.72 18.38
N ASP A 81 11.73 6.41 18.64
CA ASP A 81 11.53 7.84 18.32
C ASP A 81 11.76 8.19 16.84
N CYS A 82 11.55 7.21 15.94
CA CYS A 82 11.77 7.36 14.51
C CYS A 82 10.47 7.46 13.70
N TYR A 83 9.33 7.13 14.29
CA TYR A 83 8.05 7.14 13.57
C TYR A 83 7.60 8.54 13.16
N ASP A 84 7.68 9.50 14.08
CA ASP A 84 7.14 10.84 13.84
C ASP A 84 7.99 11.62 12.84
N ASN A 85 9.30 11.47 12.87
CA ASN A 85 10.22 12.10 11.92
C ASN A 85 10.41 11.29 10.61
N SER A 86 9.57 10.29 10.36
CA SER A 86 9.57 9.52 9.13
C SER A 86 8.35 9.86 8.27
N ARG A 87 8.57 10.05 6.98
CA ARG A 87 7.51 9.94 5.97
C ARG A 87 7.43 8.49 5.51
N ILE A 88 6.25 7.90 5.61
CA ILE A 88 6.02 6.50 5.24
C ILE A 88 5.04 6.47 4.07
N ILE A 89 5.47 5.90 2.96
CA ILE A 89 4.67 5.76 1.75
C ILE A 89 4.53 4.28 1.45
N ILE A 90 3.29 3.80 1.42
CA ILE A 90 2.95 2.41 1.10
C ILE A 90 2.25 2.42 -0.25
N VAL A 91 2.83 1.72 -1.21
CA VAL A 91 2.28 1.60 -2.56
C VAL A 91 2.25 0.15 -3.00
N SER A 92 1.22 -0.23 -3.76
CA SER A 92 1.24 -1.47 -4.54
C SER A 92 1.48 -1.15 -6.01
N ASP A 93 2.05 -2.09 -6.75
CA ASP A 93 2.30 -1.97 -8.19
C ASP A 93 0.98 -1.93 -9.00
N HIS A 94 -0.02 -2.68 -8.56
CA HIS A 94 -1.37 -2.69 -9.13
C HIS A 94 -2.38 -3.18 -8.09
N GLY A 95 -3.66 -3.02 -8.41
CA GLY A 95 -4.76 -3.62 -7.67
C GLY A 95 -5.05 -5.05 -8.12
N ARG A 96 -6.04 -5.68 -7.49
CA ARG A 96 -6.43 -7.05 -7.80
C ARG A 96 -7.95 -7.19 -7.92
N PRO A 97 -8.45 -7.92 -8.93
CA PRO A 97 -9.88 -8.08 -9.19
C PRO A 97 -10.55 -9.16 -8.33
N ASP A 98 -10.11 -9.31 -7.10
CA ASP A 98 -10.47 -10.43 -6.24
C ASP A 98 -11.67 -10.13 -5.34
N ILE A 99 -12.10 -8.88 -5.26
CA ILE A 99 -13.13 -8.43 -4.34
C ILE A 99 -14.50 -8.43 -5.05
N LYS A 100 -15.53 -8.81 -4.31
CA LYS A 100 -16.94 -8.62 -4.74
C LYS A 100 -17.27 -7.12 -4.63
N THR A 101 -16.83 -6.32 -5.59
CA THR A 101 -17.22 -4.93 -5.65
C THR A 101 -18.48 -4.79 -6.49
N THR A 102 -19.57 -4.39 -5.86
CA THR A 102 -20.81 -4.07 -6.55
C THR A 102 -20.77 -2.72 -7.26
N GLY A 103 -19.78 -1.87 -6.94
CA GLY A 103 -19.71 -0.50 -7.46
C GLY A 103 -18.89 -0.31 -8.74
N MET A 104 -18.00 -1.24 -9.09
CA MET A 104 -17.12 -1.11 -10.25
C MET A 104 -17.61 -1.87 -11.51
N MET A 105 -18.76 -2.50 -11.44
CA MET A 105 -19.39 -3.17 -12.59
C MET A 105 -19.98 -2.20 -13.63
N PHE A 106 -19.81 -0.90 -13.48
CA PHE A 106 -20.32 0.12 -14.41
C PHE A 106 -19.62 0.18 -15.76
N LEU A 107 -18.57 -0.59 -15.95
CA LEU A 107 -17.93 -0.78 -17.25
C LEU A 107 -18.50 -1.99 -18.00
N SER A 108 -19.72 -2.40 -17.67
CA SER A 108 -20.45 -3.49 -18.35
C SER A 108 -20.69 -3.26 -19.85
N ASP A 109 -20.47 -2.06 -20.36
CA ASP A 109 -20.50 -1.76 -21.80
C ASP A 109 -19.25 -2.24 -22.55
N PHE A 110 -18.18 -2.59 -21.84
CA PHE A 110 -17.05 -3.30 -22.41
C PHE A 110 -17.41 -4.78 -22.57
N LYS A 111 -17.89 -5.15 -23.73
CA LYS A 111 -18.24 -6.53 -24.11
C LYS A 111 -17.04 -7.50 -24.11
N GLN A 112 -15.89 -7.09 -23.65
CA GLN A 112 -14.73 -7.95 -23.47
C GLN A 112 -14.71 -8.48 -22.04
N THR A 113 -14.84 -9.79 -21.92
CA THR A 113 -14.96 -10.56 -20.68
C THR A 113 -13.69 -10.58 -19.81
N THR A 114 -12.65 -9.82 -20.16
CA THR A 114 -11.34 -9.85 -19.52
C THR A 114 -10.88 -8.51 -18.94
N PHE A 115 -11.73 -7.49 -18.94
CA PHE A 115 -11.38 -6.20 -18.34
C PHE A 115 -11.67 -6.22 -16.83
N GLU A 116 -10.62 -6.07 -16.05
CA GLU A 116 -10.64 -6.08 -14.59
C GLU A 116 -10.19 -4.69 -14.09
N PRO A 117 -11.14 -3.74 -13.94
CA PRO A 117 -10.81 -2.36 -13.60
C PRO A 117 -10.06 -2.23 -12.26
N GLU A 118 -10.33 -3.13 -11.32
CA GLU A 118 -9.69 -3.16 -10.02
C GLU A 118 -8.16 -3.33 -10.13
N ARG A 119 -7.68 -3.95 -11.20
CA ARG A 119 -6.24 -4.11 -11.45
C ARG A 119 -5.51 -2.78 -11.66
N TYR A 120 -6.24 -1.77 -12.11
CA TYR A 120 -5.68 -0.44 -12.39
C TYR A 120 -5.79 0.52 -11.21
N ILE A 121 -6.24 0.04 -10.05
CA ILE A 121 -6.39 0.83 -8.83
C ILE A 121 -5.40 0.31 -7.78
N PRO A 122 -4.15 0.79 -7.78
CA PRO A 122 -3.17 0.43 -6.77
C PRO A 122 -3.51 1.07 -5.42
N LEU A 123 -3.04 0.45 -4.35
CA LEU A 123 -3.03 1.07 -3.04
C LEU A 123 -1.98 2.19 -3.02
N MET A 124 -2.34 3.34 -2.46
CA MET A 124 -1.40 4.38 -2.08
C MET A 124 -1.81 4.95 -0.72
N MET A 125 -0.91 4.89 0.25
CA MET A 125 -1.09 5.47 1.58
C MET A 125 0.13 6.28 1.94
N VAL A 126 -0.09 7.44 2.54
CA VAL A 126 0.97 8.35 2.97
C VAL A 126 0.76 8.73 4.42
N LYS A 127 1.78 8.55 5.23
CA LYS A 127 1.95 9.15 6.55
C LYS A 127 3.07 10.18 6.42
N ASP A 128 2.75 11.43 6.62
CA ASP A 128 3.73 12.50 6.54
C ASP A 128 4.51 12.69 7.84
N PHE A 129 5.59 13.46 7.79
CA PHE A 129 6.36 13.84 8.97
C PHE A 129 5.45 14.46 10.03
N TYR A 130 5.62 14.03 11.28
CA TYR A 130 4.89 14.54 12.45
C TYR A 130 3.34 14.53 12.32
N SER A 131 2.81 13.70 11.43
CA SER A 131 1.38 13.53 11.26
C SER A 131 0.80 12.66 12.38
N ASP A 132 -0.18 13.20 13.11
CA ASP A 132 -0.88 12.54 14.22
C ASP A 132 -2.39 12.37 13.97
N CYS A 133 -2.84 12.68 12.75
CA CYS A 133 -4.25 12.61 12.40
C CYS A 133 -4.72 11.15 12.14
N ALA A 134 -6.02 10.93 12.29
CA ALA A 134 -6.65 9.67 11.86
C ALA A 134 -6.51 9.48 10.35
N LEU A 135 -6.53 8.21 9.91
CA LEU A 135 -6.53 7.87 8.49
C LEU A 135 -7.71 8.56 7.77
N LYS A 136 -7.40 9.26 6.70
CA LYS A 136 -8.37 9.94 5.85
C LYS A 136 -8.26 9.38 4.44
N LYS A 137 -9.41 9.25 3.78
CA LYS A 137 -9.46 9.00 2.35
C LYS A 137 -9.22 10.32 1.62
N ASP A 138 -8.31 10.29 0.66
CA ASP A 138 -8.10 11.38 -0.28
C ASP A 138 -8.63 10.94 -1.66
N ASP A 139 -9.44 11.75 -2.28
CA ASP A 139 -10.01 11.50 -3.61
C ASP A 139 -9.22 12.19 -4.74
N ALA A 140 -8.06 12.80 -4.43
CA ALA A 140 -7.16 13.34 -5.43
C ALA A 140 -6.72 12.24 -6.41
N PHE A 141 -6.75 12.56 -7.70
CA PHE A 141 -6.26 11.62 -8.70
C PHE A 141 -4.74 11.54 -8.66
N MET A 142 -4.23 10.37 -8.35
CA MET A 142 -2.80 10.09 -8.28
C MET A 142 -2.47 8.81 -9.04
N THR A 143 -1.23 8.72 -9.48
CA THR A 143 -0.65 7.53 -10.09
C THR A 143 0.63 7.14 -9.36
N LEU A 144 1.09 5.91 -9.54
CA LEU A 144 2.37 5.48 -8.97
C LEU A 144 3.56 6.31 -9.46
N ALA A 145 3.44 6.93 -10.64
CA ALA A 145 4.44 7.86 -11.16
C ALA A 145 4.59 9.14 -10.32
N ASP A 146 3.64 9.45 -9.45
CA ASP A 146 3.69 10.61 -8.55
C ASP A 146 4.47 10.30 -7.25
N THR A 147 4.77 9.03 -6.99
CA THR A 147 5.50 8.60 -5.77
C THR A 147 6.83 9.35 -5.55
N PRO A 148 7.69 9.59 -6.56
CA PRO A 148 8.93 10.34 -6.37
C PRO A 148 8.71 11.77 -5.86
N ILE A 149 7.64 12.43 -6.30
CA ILE A 149 7.27 13.77 -5.80
C ILE A 149 6.87 13.68 -4.33
N LEU A 150 5.99 12.71 -3.98
CA LEU A 150 5.56 12.51 -2.59
C LEU A 150 6.74 12.21 -1.65
N VAL A 151 7.72 11.44 -2.13
CA VAL A 151 8.93 11.13 -1.33
C VAL A 151 9.71 12.38 -0.99
N THR A 152 9.81 13.33 -1.90
CA THR A 152 10.69 14.50 -1.78
C THR A 152 9.97 15.79 -1.39
N GLU A 153 8.63 15.79 -1.35
CA GLU A 153 7.83 16.97 -1.02
C GLU A 153 8.24 17.61 0.31
N GLY A 154 8.51 18.90 0.31
CA GLY A 154 8.93 19.66 1.50
C GLY A 154 10.37 19.40 1.95
N LEU A 155 11.16 18.63 1.22
CA LEU A 155 12.60 18.46 1.49
C LEU A 155 13.41 19.45 0.66
N GLU A 156 14.69 19.68 1.04
CA GLU A 156 15.61 20.53 0.27
C GLU A 156 15.82 20.03 -1.17
N THR A 157 15.65 18.72 -1.39
CA THR A 157 15.77 18.05 -2.68
C THR A 157 14.42 17.80 -3.34
N GLU A 158 13.41 18.59 -3.03
CA GLU A 158 12.06 18.44 -3.55
C GLU A 158 12.03 18.42 -5.09
N LEU A 159 11.39 17.39 -5.65
CA LEU A 159 11.15 17.30 -7.08
C LEU A 159 9.99 18.20 -7.47
N GLN A 160 10.28 19.27 -8.21
CA GLN A 160 9.27 20.20 -8.71
C GLN A 160 8.46 19.62 -9.87
N ILE A 161 9.03 18.65 -10.58
CA ILE A 161 8.47 18.05 -11.79
C ILE A 161 8.52 16.53 -11.64
N ASN A 162 7.41 15.89 -11.95
CA ASN A 162 7.34 14.44 -12.03
C ASN A 162 8.26 13.94 -13.16
N PRO A 163 9.25 13.08 -12.85
CA PRO A 163 10.25 12.65 -13.83
C PRO A 163 9.67 11.80 -14.98
N PHE A 164 8.47 11.23 -14.78
CA PHE A 164 7.82 10.40 -15.79
C PHE A 164 6.87 11.18 -16.69
N SER A 165 6.13 12.14 -16.13
CA SER A 165 5.14 12.92 -16.89
C SER A 165 5.70 14.25 -17.40
N GLY A 166 6.80 14.75 -16.83
CA GLY A 166 7.34 16.08 -17.10
C GLY A 166 6.45 17.23 -16.60
N LYS A 167 5.47 16.94 -15.75
CA LYS A 167 4.50 17.89 -15.19
C LYS A 167 4.75 18.13 -13.71
N THR A 168 4.33 19.30 -13.22
CA THR A 168 4.29 19.57 -11.79
C THR A 168 3.24 18.69 -11.12
N PHE A 169 3.33 18.49 -9.81
CA PHE A 169 2.34 17.72 -9.05
C PHE A 169 0.93 18.27 -9.21
N LYS A 170 0.79 19.61 -9.15
CA LYS A 170 -0.49 20.28 -9.33
C LYS A 170 -1.11 20.01 -10.71
N GLU A 171 -0.30 20.09 -11.78
CA GLU A 171 -0.75 19.77 -13.14
C GLU A 171 -1.10 18.29 -13.32
N THR A 172 -0.54 17.41 -12.49
CA THR A 172 -0.88 15.98 -12.49
C THR A 172 -2.23 15.72 -11.85
N GLN A 173 -2.62 16.51 -10.85
CA GLN A 173 -3.92 16.41 -10.19
C GLN A 173 -5.08 17.00 -11.02
N ASP A 174 -4.80 17.99 -11.86
CA ASP A 174 -5.80 18.64 -12.74
C ASP A 174 -6.19 17.79 -13.97
N LYS A 175 -6.09 16.49 -13.90
CA LYS A 175 -6.49 15.57 -14.98
C LYS A 175 -8.01 15.36 -14.97
N THR A 176 -8.77 16.39 -15.31
CA THR A 176 -10.18 16.28 -15.68
C THR A 176 -10.31 16.09 -17.19
#